data_12aeca2bba71f4b6c2c94dc6cc079837
#
_entry.id   12aeca2bba71f4b6c2c94dc6cc079837
#
_cell.length_a   1.000
_cell.length_b   1.000
_cell.length_c   1.000
_cell.angle_alpha   90.00
_cell.angle_beta   90.00
_cell.angle_gamma   90.00
#
_symmetry.space_group_name_H-M   'P 1'
#
loop_
_entity.id
_entity.type
_entity.pdbx_description
1 polymer ?
#
loop_
_entity_poly.entity_id
_entity_poly.type
_entity_poly.pdbx_seq_one_letter_code
_entity_poly.pdbx_strand_id
1 'polypeptide(L)'
;MTSLHGAESGYRTYETPVVILHTGYDLPGQQKKEKAKRNIRLLEQELKQLGWDENAGAKDGVAKAETAGTDAKACGSEQIPYLLYQLGKSYYMMGEYGAACDWFAQGLSFDLNPALEYVIDMVETYGYALINSGQEQTALFFENIYDEFGKSADFQFLMGLIYMKNARFTEAVREFKKAAGHAECRAQGVNSYRADYNIGVIYECLGKKEEALAYYRKCGGYAPAEERIRELGWG
;
A
#
# COMPACT_ATOMS: atom_id res chain seq x y z
N MET A 1 -25.15 -13.52 -15.34
CA MET A 1 -25.84 -12.69 -14.31
C MET A 1 -25.71 -13.42 -12.98
N THR A 2 -24.76 -13.02 -12.16
CA THR A 2 -24.57 -13.55 -10.80
C THR A 2 -25.29 -12.62 -9.84
N SER A 3 -26.41 -13.06 -9.25
CA SER A 3 -27.09 -12.32 -8.20
C SER A 3 -26.50 -12.66 -6.86
N LEU A 4 -25.87 -11.70 -6.19
CA LEU A 4 -25.49 -11.81 -4.80
C LEU A 4 -26.74 -11.62 -3.93
N HIS A 5 -27.14 -12.66 -3.21
CA HIS A 5 -28.21 -12.56 -2.24
C HIS A 5 -27.61 -12.14 -0.89
N GLY A 6 -27.90 -10.92 -0.48
CA GLY A 6 -27.83 -10.57 0.94
C GLY A 6 -29.04 -11.16 1.65
N ALA A 7 -28.83 -12.09 2.57
CA ALA A 7 -29.86 -13.01 3.08
C ALA A 7 -30.96 -12.36 3.93
N GLU A 8 -30.94 -11.07 4.28
CA GLU A 8 -31.90 -10.49 5.23
C GLU A 8 -32.51 -9.12 4.83
N SER A 9 -32.08 -8.48 3.76
CA SER A 9 -32.55 -7.12 3.42
C SER A 9 -33.53 -7.01 2.25
N GLY A 10 -33.81 -8.08 1.53
CA GLY A 10 -34.70 -8.08 0.37
C GLY A 10 -34.15 -7.31 -0.85
N TYR A 11 -32.91 -6.85 -0.83
CA TYR A 11 -32.31 -6.16 -1.96
C TYR A 11 -31.71 -7.15 -2.95
N ARG A 12 -31.94 -6.89 -4.25
CA ARG A 12 -31.26 -7.56 -5.35
C ARG A 12 -30.19 -6.65 -5.89
N THR A 13 -28.94 -7.09 -5.87
CA THR A 13 -27.84 -6.39 -6.53
C THR A 13 -27.62 -6.96 -7.92
N TYR A 14 -27.39 -6.07 -8.89
CA TYR A 14 -27.09 -6.42 -10.28
C TYR A 14 -25.75 -5.80 -10.64
N GLU A 15 -24.89 -6.59 -11.29
CA GLU A 15 -23.73 -6.03 -11.96
C GLU A 15 -24.21 -5.19 -13.16
N THR A 16 -23.81 -3.94 -13.20
CA THR A 16 -24.11 -3.04 -14.31
C THR A 16 -22.81 -2.63 -14.98
N PRO A 17 -22.78 -2.41 -16.30
CA PRO A 17 -21.61 -1.88 -17.00
C PRO A 17 -21.39 -0.38 -16.74
N VAL A 18 -22.03 0.18 -15.73
CA VAL A 18 -21.89 1.59 -15.38
C VAL A 18 -20.56 1.81 -14.67
N VAL A 19 -19.68 2.52 -15.33
CA VAL A 19 -18.41 2.99 -14.74
C VAL A 19 -18.66 4.32 -14.03
N ILE A 20 -18.54 4.32 -12.71
CA ILE A 20 -18.61 5.54 -11.90
C ILE A 20 -17.19 6.12 -11.80
N LEU A 21 -16.97 7.24 -12.47
CA LEU A 21 -15.71 7.99 -12.32
C LEU A 21 -15.77 8.80 -11.02
N HIS A 22 -15.03 8.33 -10.01
CA HIS A 22 -14.85 9.07 -8.77
C HIS A 22 -13.80 10.17 -8.94
N THR A 23 -14.22 11.38 -9.25
CA THR A 23 -13.34 12.57 -9.39
C THR A 23 -12.74 13.02 -8.04
N GLY A 24 -13.18 12.45 -6.93
CA GLY A 24 -12.69 12.79 -5.58
C GLY A 24 -11.21 12.48 -5.33
N TYR A 25 -10.57 11.71 -6.21
CA TYR A 25 -9.12 11.44 -6.16
C TYR A 25 -8.29 12.43 -6.98
N ASP A 26 -8.91 13.20 -7.88
CA ASP A 26 -8.24 14.20 -8.73
C ASP A 26 -8.27 15.62 -8.13
N LEU A 27 -8.56 15.73 -6.84
CA LEU A 27 -8.57 17.01 -6.15
C LEU A 27 -7.15 17.61 -6.07
N PRO A 28 -7.02 18.94 -6.18
CA PRO A 28 -5.76 19.62 -5.91
C PRO A 28 -5.20 19.24 -4.54
N GLY A 29 -3.87 19.21 -4.40
CA GLY A 29 -3.19 18.70 -3.21
C GLY A 29 -3.70 19.29 -1.88
N GLN A 30 -4.09 20.57 -1.87
CA GLN A 30 -4.63 21.22 -0.68
C GLN A 30 -6.04 20.68 -0.30
N GLN A 31 -6.90 20.42 -1.27
CA GLN A 31 -8.22 19.84 -1.02
C GLN A 31 -8.14 18.39 -0.57
N LYS A 32 -7.15 17.63 -1.09
CA LYS A 32 -6.86 16.26 -0.58
C LYS A 32 -6.48 16.29 0.89
N LYS A 33 -5.63 17.22 1.30
CA LYS A 33 -5.22 17.40 2.71
C LYS A 33 -6.38 17.77 3.61
N GLU A 34 -7.25 18.69 3.19
CA GLU A 34 -8.43 19.08 3.99
C GLU A 34 -9.44 17.92 4.12
N LYS A 35 -9.64 17.14 3.05
CA LYS A 35 -10.46 15.92 3.12
C LYS A 35 -9.87 14.90 4.09
N ALA A 36 -8.55 14.68 4.03
CA ALA A 36 -7.85 13.77 4.93
C ALA A 36 -7.97 14.21 6.39
N LYS A 37 -7.77 15.50 6.71
CA LYS A 37 -7.94 16.04 8.07
C LYS A 37 -9.36 15.83 8.62
N ARG A 38 -10.37 16.03 7.78
CA ARG A 38 -11.76 15.77 8.18
C ARG A 38 -11.97 14.28 8.48
N ASN A 39 -11.46 13.41 7.62
CA ASN A 39 -11.58 11.97 7.82
C ASN A 39 -10.88 11.52 9.12
N ILE A 40 -9.68 12.01 9.39
CA ILE A 40 -8.94 11.71 10.63
C ILE A 40 -9.81 12.01 11.86
N ARG A 41 -10.39 13.21 11.94
CA ARG A 41 -11.24 13.58 13.08
C ARG A 41 -12.44 12.64 13.28
N LEU A 42 -13.07 12.23 12.20
CA LEU A 42 -14.22 11.32 12.27
C LEU A 42 -13.80 9.93 12.72
N LEU A 43 -12.69 9.40 12.17
CA LEU A 43 -12.16 8.09 12.50
C LEU A 43 -11.66 8.03 13.95
N GLU A 44 -11.00 9.09 14.46
CA GLU A 44 -10.59 9.21 15.85
C GLU A 44 -11.80 9.25 16.81
N GLN A 45 -12.89 9.94 16.42
CA GLN A 45 -14.12 9.95 17.20
C GLN A 45 -14.76 8.56 17.25
N GLU A 46 -14.78 7.84 16.15
CA GLU A 46 -15.33 6.49 16.07
C GLU A 46 -14.51 5.50 16.90
N LEU A 47 -13.18 5.54 16.82
CA LEU A 47 -12.28 4.73 17.65
C LEU A 47 -12.52 5.00 19.15
N LYS A 48 -12.68 6.26 19.57
CA LYS A 48 -13.00 6.61 20.96
C LYS A 48 -14.34 6.05 21.40
N GLN A 49 -15.36 6.05 20.54
CA GLN A 49 -16.66 5.46 20.84
C GLN A 49 -16.59 3.94 21.02
N LEU A 50 -15.66 3.27 20.29
CA LEU A 50 -15.37 1.86 20.44
C LEU A 50 -14.45 1.53 21.63
N GLY A 51 -14.03 2.53 22.40
CA GLY A 51 -13.17 2.36 23.57
C GLY A 51 -11.70 2.13 23.23
N TRP A 52 -11.26 2.48 22.02
CA TRP A 52 -9.87 2.41 21.64
C TRP A 52 -9.06 3.50 22.33
N ASP A 53 -7.94 3.11 22.97
CA ASP A 53 -6.99 4.02 23.60
C ASP A 53 -5.61 3.86 22.90
N GLU A 54 -5.13 4.91 22.27
CA GLU A 54 -3.82 4.96 21.60
C GLU A 54 -2.66 4.59 22.54
N ASN A 55 -2.78 4.93 23.83
CA ASN A 55 -1.74 4.67 24.82
C ASN A 55 -1.73 3.21 25.30
N ALA A 56 -2.83 2.50 25.16
CA ALA A 56 -2.94 1.08 25.52
C ALA A 56 -2.40 0.15 24.43
N GLY A 57 -2.55 0.53 23.15
CA GLY A 57 -2.09 -0.27 21.99
C GLY A 57 -0.58 -0.38 21.85
N ALA A 58 0.18 0.54 22.45
CA ALA A 58 1.65 0.59 22.32
C ALA A 58 2.41 -0.24 23.37
N LYS A 59 1.77 -0.72 24.43
CA LYS A 59 2.47 -1.35 25.57
C LYS A 59 2.29 -2.86 25.72
N ASP A 60 1.20 -3.43 25.26
CA ASP A 60 0.98 -4.88 25.34
C ASP A 60 0.22 -5.32 24.09
N GLY A 61 0.88 -6.06 23.20
CA GLY A 61 0.36 -6.56 21.93
C GLY A 61 -0.88 -7.47 22.00
N VAL A 62 -1.75 -7.21 22.97
CA VAL A 62 -3.09 -7.80 23.10
C VAL A 62 -3.97 -6.75 23.74
N ALA A 63 -4.78 -6.05 22.95
CA ALA A 63 -5.85 -5.22 23.48
C ALA A 63 -6.78 -6.09 24.33
N LYS A 64 -6.68 -5.99 25.65
CA LYS A 64 -7.68 -6.53 26.55
C LYS A 64 -8.97 -5.75 26.40
N ALA A 65 -9.82 -6.21 25.49
CA ALA A 65 -11.23 -5.85 25.46
C ALA A 65 -11.96 -6.57 26.61
N GLU A 66 -11.61 -6.27 27.85
CA GLU A 66 -12.38 -6.72 29.02
C GLU A 66 -13.21 -5.54 29.53
N THR A 67 -14.46 -5.50 29.17
CA THR A 67 -15.65 -5.02 29.91
C THR A 67 -16.73 -4.42 29.00
N ALA A 68 -17.45 -5.24 28.27
CA ALA A 68 -18.82 -4.96 27.82
C ALA A 68 -19.48 -6.25 27.27
N GLY A 69 -20.79 -6.40 27.44
CA GLY A 69 -21.56 -7.61 27.23
C GLY A 69 -21.37 -8.34 25.88
N THR A 70 -21.60 -9.62 25.90
CA THR A 70 -21.12 -10.65 24.97
C THR A 70 -21.47 -10.54 23.48
N ASP A 71 -22.41 -9.70 23.05
CA ASP A 71 -22.84 -9.64 21.64
C ASP A 71 -22.41 -8.35 20.91
N ALA A 72 -22.22 -7.24 21.62
CA ALA A 72 -21.68 -5.99 21.04
C ALA A 72 -20.15 -6.03 20.89
N LYS A 73 -19.46 -6.91 21.61
CA LYS A 73 -18.00 -7.05 21.66
C LYS A 73 -17.39 -7.64 20.39
N ALA A 74 -18.05 -8.61 19.78
CA ALA A 74 -17.55 -9.26 18.57
C ALA A 74 -17.55 -8.32 17.36
N CYS A 75 -18.58 -7.49 17.22
CA CYS A 75 -18.71 -6.55 16.11
C CYS A 75 -17.72 -5.40 16.20
N GLY A 76 -17.43 -4.87 17.41
CA GLY A 76 -16.49 -3.75 17.61
C GLY A 76 -15.02 -4.12 17.38
N SER A 77 -14.63 -5.35 17.71
CA SER A 77 -13.24 -5.81 17.56
C SER A 77 -12.80 -5.98 16.11
N GLU A 78 -13.72 -6.29 15.19
CA GLU A 78 -13.43 -6.42 13.76
C GLU A 78 -13.36 -5.06 13.03
N GLN A 79 -14.02 -4.03 13.56
CA GLN A 79 -14.00 -2.68 12.99
C GLN A 79 -12.71 -1.92 13.29
N ILE A 80 -12.10 -2.13 14.46
CA ILE A 80 -10.93 -1.37 14.90
C ILE A 80 -9.77 -1.45 13.90
N PRO A 81 -9.32 -2.63 13.42
CA PRO A 81 -8.23 -2.70 12.44
C PRO A 81 -8.53 -1.95 11.15
N TYR A 82 -9.77 -1.99 10.70
CA TYR A 82 -10.20 -1.25 9.51
C TYR A 82 -10.14 0.27 9.71
N LEU A 83 -10.54 0.77 10.88
CA LEU A 83 -10.46 2.20 11.22
C LEU A 83 -9.00 2.65 11.32
N LEU A 84 -8.12 1.83 11.92
CA LEU A 84 -6.68 2.09 11.99
C LEU A 84 -6.06 2.15 10.59
N TYR A 85 -6.45 1.22 9.71
CA TYR A 85 -6.07 1.26 8.30
C TYR A 85 -6.51 2.56 7.62
N GLN A 86 -7.75 2.99 7.81
CA GLN A 86 -8.26 4.24 7.23
C GLN A 86 -7.54 5.48 7.77
N LEU A 87 -7.16 5.48 9.05
CA LEU A 87 -6.32 6.52 9.64
C LEU A 87 -4.94 6.54 9.00
N GLY A 88 -4.27 5.40 8.93
CA GLY A 88 -2.97 5.28 8.26
C GLY A 88 -3.01 5.81 6.84
N LYS A 89 -4.04 5.45 6.05
CA LYS A 89 -4.23 5.99 4.68
C LYS A 89 -4.44 7.50 4.67
N SER A 90 -5.20 8.04 5.61
CA SER A 90 -5.44 9.49 5.68
C SER A 90 -4.16 10.25 5.99
N TYR A 91 -3.33 9.77 6.92
CA TYR A 91 -2.01 10.34 7.21
C TYR A 91 -1.04 10.17 6.03
N TYR A 92 -1.05 9.02 5.37
CA TYR A 92 -0.26 8.80 4.15
C TYR A 92 -0.61 9.80 3.04
N MET A 93 -1.91 10.05 2.81
CA MET A 93 -2.38 11.04 1.82
C MET A 93 -1.99 12.48 2.18
N MET A 94 -1.78 12.78 3.45
CA MET A 94 -1.26 14.08 3.90
C MET A 94 0.25 14.23 3.71
N GLY A 95 0.98 13.14 3.48
CA GLY A 95 2.44 13.10 3.46
C GLY A 95 3.06 12.92 4.84
N GLU A 96 2.25 12.67 5.87
CA GLU A 96 2.68 12.41 7.24
C GLU A 96 3.03 10.92 7.40
N TYR A 97 4.09 10.50 6.70
CA TYR A 97 4.43 9.08 6.55
C TYR A 97 4.80 8.39 7.85
N GLY A 98 5.46 9.09 8.78
CA GLY A 98 5.78 8.54 10.10
C GLY A 98 4.52 8.19 10.88
N ALA A 99 3.57 9.13 11.01
CA ALA A 99 2.29 8.89 11.65
C ALA A 99 1.49 7.77 10.93
N ALA A 100 1.54 7.72 9.60
CA ALA A 100 0.92 6.63 8.85
C ALA A 100 1.50 5.26 9.24
N CYS A 101 2.84 5.17 9.42
CA CYS A 101 3.50 3.95 9.87
C CYS A 101 2.98 3.50 11.24
N ASP A 102 2.82 4.43 12.20
CA ASP A 102 2.35 4.11 13.54
C ASP A 102 0.92 3.52 13.52
N TRP A 103 0.02 4.09 12.72
CA TRP A 103 -1.35 3.59 12.58
C TRP A 103 -1.41 2.24 11.85
N PHE A 104 -0.63 2.05 10.79
CA PHE A 104 -0.56 0.77 10.09
C PHE A 104 0.02 -0.33 10.96
N ALA A 105 1.09 -0.04 11.73
CA ALA A 105 1.68 -1.01 12.66
C ALA A 105 0.66 -1.45 13.72
N GLN A 106 -0.13 -0.52 14.27
CA GLN A 106 -1.20 -0.85 15.20
C GLN A 106 -2.29 -1.70 14.53
N GLY A 107 -2.72 -1.35 13.31
CA GLY A 107 -3.71 -2.13 12.56
C GLY A 107 -3.24 -3.55 12.26
N LEU A 108 -1.96 -3.72 11.90
CA LEU A 108 -1.35 -5.01 11.59
C LEU A 108 -0.97 -5.84 12.84
N SER A 109 -1.13 -5.30 14.06
CA SER A 109 -0.94 -6.05 15.31
C SER A 109 -2.10 -7.00 15.62
N PHE A 110 -3.21 -6.87 14.92
CA PHE A 110 -4.37 -7.76 15.03
C PHE A 110 -4.17 -9.03 14.20
N ASP A 111 -4.83 -10.11 14.62
CA ASP A 111 -4.89 -11.35 13.82
C ASP A 111 -5.87 -11.14 12.65
N LEU A 112 -5.34 -10.80 11.49
CA LEU A 112 -6.10 -10.43 10.31
C LEU A 112 -6.03 -11.51 9.24
N ASN A 113 -7.13 -11.71 8.53
CA ASN A 113 -7.10 -12.55 7.33
C ASN A 113 -6.32 -11.83 6.21
N PRO A 114 -5.15 -12.36 5.77
CA PRO A 114 -4.31 -11.73 4.76
C PRO A 114 -4.95 -11.69 3.36
N ALA A 115 -6.04 -12.42 3.14
CA ALA A 115 -6.77 -12.41 1.87
C ALA A 115 -7.75 -11.23 1.75
N LEU A 116 -8.00 -10.47 2.82
CA LEU A 116 -8.87 -9.31 2.77
C LEU A 116 -8.20 -8.16 2.00
N GLU A 117 -8.94 -7.56 1.09
CA GLU A 117 -8.44 -6.50 0.22
C GLU A 117 -7.85 -5.32 1.00
N TYR A 118 -8.51 -4.88 2.09
CA TYR A 118 -7.99 -3.79 2.91
C TYR A 118 -6.71 -4.16 3.67
N VAL A 119 -6.51 -5.44 4.01
CA VAL A 119 -5.28 -5.92 4.67
C VAL A 119 -4.12 -5.89 3.67
N ILE A 120 -4.35 -6.37 2.45
CA ILE A 120 -3.36 -6.30 1.37
C ILE A 120 -2.97 -4.84 1.10
N ASP A 121 -3.96 -3.94 0.97
CA ASP A 121 -3.70 -2.51 0.72
C ASP A 121 -3.00 -1.85 1.94
N MET A 122 -3.34 -2.24 3.17
CA MET A 122 -2.67 -1.77 4.39
C MET A 122 -1.19 -2.17 4.41
N VAL A 123 -0.89 -3.44 4.14
CA VAL A 123 0.49 -3.96 4.06
C VAL A 123 1.28 -3.20 3.00
N GLU A 124 0.77 -3.07 1.79
CA GLU A 124 1.48 -2.39 0.71
C GLU A 124 1.68 -0.90 1.00
N THR A 125 0.63 -0.20 1.49
CA THR A 125 0.73 1.23 1.82
C THR A 125 1.69 1.46 3.00
N TYR A 126 1.74 0.54 3.97
CA TYR A 126 2.71 0.58 5.06
C TYR A 126 4.14 0.49 4.56
N GLY A 127 4.43 -0.43 3.64
CA GLY A 127 5.76 -0.52 3.01
C GLY A 127 6.16 0.78 2.30
N TYR A 128 5.25 1.39 1.54
CA TYR A 128 5.50 2.71 0.94
C TYR A 128 5.67 3.82 1.98
N ALA A 129 4.92 3.78 3.10
CA ALA A 129 5.07 4.76 4.18
C ALA A 129 6.44 4.67 4.84
N LEU A 130 6.92 3.46 5.12
CA LEU A 130 8.26 3.21 5.67
C LEU A 130 9.36 3.75 4.75
N ILE A 131 9.28 3.48 3.44
CA ILE A 131 10.25 4.01 2.47
C ILE A 131 10.22 5.53 2.44
N ASN A 132 9.03 6.14 2.44
CA ASN A 132 8.87 7.59 2.32
C ASN A 132 9.18 8.34 3.63
N SER A 133 9.16 7.66 4.77
CA SER A 133 9.57 8.21 6.07
C SER A 133 11.06 8.00 6.39
N GLY A 134 11.84 7.39 5.48
CA GLY A 134 13.26 7.11 5.70
C GLY A 134 13.52 5.92 6.63
N GLN A 135 12.56 4.99 6.73
CA GLN A 135 12.65 3.78 7.55
C GLN A 135 12.90 2.54 6.68
N GLU A 136 13.76 2.65 5.67
CA GLU A 136 14.01 1.60 4.67
C GLU A 136 14.52 0.31 5.31
N GLN A 137 15.36 0.42 6.35
CA GLN A 137 15.89 -0.76 7.04
C GLN A 137 14.79 -1.50 7.81
N THR A 138 13.90 -0.75 8.46
CA THR A 138 12.72 -1.33 9.13
C THR A 138 11.87 -2.09 8.11
N ALA A 139 11.69 -1.56 6.90
CA ALA A 139 10.90 -2.19 5.85
C ALA A 139 11.42 -3.59 5.43
N LEU A 140 12.65 -3.97 5.75
CA LEU A 140 13.16 -5.33 5.47
C LEU A 140 12.38 -6.42 6.21
N PHE A 141 11.60 -6.10 7.27
CA PHE A 141 10.75 -7.10 7.92
C PHE A 141 9.69 -7.70 6.98
N PHE A 142 9.38 -7.03 5.86
CA PHE A 142 8.49 -7.56 4.83
C PHE A 142 8.97 -8.90 4.23
N GLU A 143 10.25 -9.24 4.38
CA GLU A 143 10.76 -10.57 4.05
C GLU A 143 10.04 -11.68 4.82
N ASN A 144 9.62 -11.40 6.06
CA ASN A 144 8.96 -12.40 6.92
C ASN A 144 7.51 -12.72 6.49
N ILE A 145 6.87 -11.82 5.73
CA ILE A 145 5.50 -11.99 5.23
C ILE A 145 5.46 -12.29 3.73
N TYR A 146 6.62 -12.57 3.13
CA TYR A 146 6.73 -12.79 1.69
C TYR A 146 5.94 -14.02 1.21
N ASP A 147 5.86 -15.08 2.01
CA ASP A 147 5.12 -16.30 1.64
C ASP A 147 3.62 -16.05 1.49
N GLU A 148 3.07 -15.09 2.23
CA GLU A 148 1.67 -14.71 2.20
C GLU A 148 1.35 -13.74 1.06
N PHE A 149 2.13 -12.67 0.93
CA PHE A 149 1.84 -11.54 0.02
C PHE A 149 2.65 -11.56 -1.28
N GLY A 150 3.74 -12.31 -1.34
CA GLY A 150 4.72 -12.31 -2.44
C GLY A 150 4.22 -12.88 -3.77
N LYS A 151 2.93 -13.20 -3.88
CA LYS A 151 2.32 -13.73 -5.12
C LYS A 151 1.77 -12.63 -6.04
N SER A 152 1.72 -11.37 -5.60
CA SER A 152 1.21 -10.26 -6.39
C SER A 152 2.33 -9.44 -7.03
N ALA A 153 2.06 -8.86 -8.19
CA ALA A 153 2.97 -7.92 -8.84
C ALA A 153 3.26 -6.70 -7.96
N ASP A 154 2.24 -6.20 -7.28
CA ASP A 154 2.32 -4.99 -6.46
C ASP A 154 3.24 -5.20 -5.26
N PHE A 155 3.11 -6.32 -4.55
CA PHE A 155 3.99 -6.64 -3.43
C PHE A 155 5.43 -6.92 -3.88
N GLN A 156 5.63 -7.65 -4.99
CA GLN A 156 6.97 -7.88 -5.54
C GLN A 156 7.63 -6.58 -5.99
N PHE A 157 6.86 -5.66 -6.57
CA PHE A 157 7.36 -4.33 -6.93
C PHE A 157 7.75 -3.53 -5.67
N LEU A 158 6.93 -3.57 -4.62
CA LEU A 158 7.24 -2.96 -3.32
C LEU A 158 8.53 -3.55 -2.74
N MET A 159 8.69 -4.88 -2.73
CA MET A 159 9.93 -5.53 -2.28
C MET A 159 11.15 -5.09 -3.10
N GLY A 160 10.97 -4.92 -4.42
CA GLY A 160 12.00 -4.35 -5.28
C GLY A 160 12.43 -2.96 -4.84
N LEU A 161 11.49 -2.08 -4.47
CA LEU A 161 11.78 -0.75 -3.94
C LEU A 161 12.47 -0.82 -2.57
N ILE A 162 12.00 -1.68 -1.67
CA ILE A 162 12.62 -1.87 -0.35
C ILE A 162 14.09 -2.30 -0.50
N TYR A 163 14.36 -3.30 -1.33
CA TYR A 163 15.72 -3.75 -1.58
C TYR A 163 16.58 -2.66 -2.26
N MET A 164 16.03 -1.95 -3.22
CA MET A 164 16.73 -0.85 -3.90
C MET A 164 17.15 0.24 -2.91
N LYS A 165 16.26 0.65 -2.00
CA LYS A 165 16.54 1.63 -0.95
C LYS A 165 17.57 1.16 0.07
N ASN A 166 17.69 -0.13 0.27
CA ASN A 166 18.70 -0.77 1.13
C ASN A 166 19.97 -1.15 0.37
N ALA A 167 20.19 -0.65 -0.84
CA ALA A 167 21.31 -0.95 -1.71
C ALA A 167 21.51 -2.46 -2.05
N ARG A 168 20.46 -3.27 -1.85
CA ARG A 168 20.43 -4.69 -2.21
C ARG A 168 19.99 -4.85 -3.66
N PHE A 169 20.82 -4.37 -4.58
CA PHE A 169 20.46 -4.19 -5.99
C PHE A 169 20.18 -5.50 -6.73
N THR A 170 20.86 -6.57 -6.38
CA THR A 170 20.62 -7.90 -7.00
C THR A 170 19.23 -8.41 -6.69
N GLU A 171 18.83 -8.32 -5.41
CA GLU A 171 17.49 -8.71 -4.96
C GLU A 171 16.43 -7.77 -5.53
N ALA A 172 16.69 -6.48 -5.58
CA ALA A 172 15.78 -5.50 -6.16
C ALA A 172 15.48 -5.82 -7.63
N VAL A 173 16.49 -6.06 -8.45
CA VAL A 173 16.33 -6.44 -9.87
C VAL A 173 15.54 -7.74 -10.01
N ARG A 174 15.78 -8.71 -9.13
CA ARG A 174 15.05 -9.98 -9.13
C ARG A 174 13.55 -9.76 -8.89
N GLU A 175 13.20 -8.97 -7.87
CA GLU A 175 11.81 -8.71 -7.51
C GLU A 175 11.10 -7.86 -8.59
N PHE A 176 11.73 -6.84 -9.14
CA PHE A 176 11.16 -6.09 -10.26
C PHE A 176 10.92 -6.97 -11.49
N LYS A 177 11.82 -7.92 -11.79
CA LYS A 177 11.61 -8.88 -12.88
C LYS A 177 10.44 -9.83 -12.61
N LYS A 178 10.27 -10.28 -11.36
CA LYS A 178 9.09 -11.07 -10.98
C LYS A 178 7.81 -10.25 -11.18
N ALA A 179 7.78 -9.00 -10.67
CA ALA A 179 6.64 -8.11 -10.84
C ALA A 179 6.28 -7.92 -12.32
N ALA A 180 7.28 -7.69 -13.18
CA ALA A 180 7.09 -7.54 -14.63
C ALA A 180 6.59 -8.82 -15.33
N GLY A 181 6.70 -9.98 -14.69
CA GLY A 181 6.22 -11.27 -15.23
C GLY A 181 4.73 -11.52 -15.02
N HIS A 182 4.04 -10.69 -14.23
CA HIS A 182 2.60 -10.85 -13.99
C HIS A 182 1.75 -10.26 -15.10
N ALA A 183 0.63 -10.93 -15.41
CA ALA A 183 -0.35 -10.42 -16.37
C ALA A 183 -1.19 -9.27 -15.77
N GLU A 184 -1.42 -9.30 -14.45
CA GLU A 184 -2.29 -8.37 -13.76
C GLU A 184 -1.55 -7.65 -12.62
N CYS A 185 -1.96 -6.42 -12.34
CA CYS A 185 -1.51 -5.62 -11.21
C CYS A 185 -2.62 -4.65 -10.80
N ARG A 186 -2.59 -4.19 -9.54
CA ARG A 186 -3.53 -3.17 -9.03
C ARG A 186 -3.03 -1.78 -9.34
N ALA A 187 -1.75 -1.51 -9.11
CA ALA A 187 -1.14 -0.22 -9.42
C ALA A 187 -0.60 -0.22 -10.84
N GLN A 188 -1.07 0.71 -11.64
CA GLN A 188 -0.71 0.81 -13.06
C GLN A 188 0.80 0.81 -13.29
N GLY A 189 1.28 -0.09 -14.13
CA GLY A 189 2.64 -0.12 -14.64
C GLY A 189 3.66 -0.80 -13.72
N VAL A 190 3.30 -1.30 -12.53
CA VAL A 190 4.23 -2.02 -11.65
C VAL A 190 4.65 -3.36 -12.25
N ASN A 191 3.81 -3.96 -13.09
CA ASN A 191 4.11 -5.19 -13.84
C ASN A 191 4.68 -4.92 -15.25
N SER A 192 5.17 -3.70 -15.51
CA SER A 192 5.69 -3.32 -16.83
C SER A 192 6.69 -2.17 -16.74
N TYR A 193 6.39 -1.01 -17.34
CA TYR A 193 7.32 0.10 -17.50
C TYR A 193 7.90 0.67 -16.20
N ARG A 194 7.16 0.62 -15.07
CA ARG A 194 7.70 1.10 -13.78
C ARG A 194 8.76 0.14 -13.22
N ALA A 195 8.55 -1.17 -13.35
CA ALA A 195 9.56 -2.16 -12.97
C ALA A 195 10.81 -2.04 -13.84
N ASP A 196 10.62 -1.97 -15.16
CA ASP A 196 11.74 -1.80 -16.10
C ASP A 196 12.51 -0.49 -15.85
N TYR A 197 11.82 0.61 -15.56
CA TYR A 197 12.45 1.89 -15.21
C TYR A 197 13.34 1.76 -13.97
N ASN A 198 12.84 1.16 -12.88
CA ASN A 198 13.64 0.99 -11.67
C ASN A 198 14.86 0.08 -11.89
N ILE A 199 14.72 -0.95 -12.72
CA ILE A 199 15.87 -1.79 -13.10
C ILE A 199 16.90 -0.94 -13.90
N GLY A 200 16.43 -0.09 -14.80
CA GLY A 200 17.27 0.84 -15.54
C GLY A 200 18.04 1.78 -14.59
N VAL A 201 17.36 2.37 -13.60
CA VAL A 201 17.98 3.22 -12.57
C VAL A 201 19.05 2.45 -11.79
N ILE A 202 18.80 1.20 -11.40
CA ILE A 202 19.79 0.39 -10.70
C ILE A 202 21.03 0.16 -11.57
N TYR A 203 20.87 -0.24 -12.82
CA TYR A 203 21.99 -0.45 -13.72
C TYR A 203 22.78 0.84 -14.00
N GLU A 204 22.10 1.96 -14.10
CA GLU A 204 22.73 3.26 -14.22
C GLU A 204 23.59 3.59 -12.97
N CYS A 205 23.06 3.41 -11.77
CA CYS A 205 23.80 3.58 -10.50
C CYS A 205 25.03 2.66 -10.41
N LEU A 206 24.97 1.49 -11.02
CA LEU A 206 26.08 0.53 -11.10
C LEU A 206 27.07 0.85 -12.24
N GLY A 207 26.87 1.93 -12.99
CA GLY A 207 27.71 2.29 -14.14
C GLY A 207 27.55 1.39 -15.37
N LYS A 208 26.53 0.54 -15.40
CA LYS A 208 26.22 -0.38 -16.50
C LYS A 208 25.30 0.30 -17.52
N LYS A 209 25.89 1.20 -18.31
CA LYS A 209 25.14 2.11 -19.18
C LYS A 209 24.31 1.42 -20.25
N GLU A 210 24.88 0.38 -20.88
CA GLU A 210 24.23 -0.37 -21.94
C GLU A 210 22.98 -1.12 -21.43
N GLU A 211 23.10 -1.76 -20.26
CA GLU A 211 21.99 -2.43 -19.61
C GLU A 211 20.91 -1.43 -19.14
N ALA A 212 21.32 -0.29 -18.58
CA ALA A 212 20.41 0.76 -18.18
C ALA A 212 19.59 1.25 -19.38
N LEU A 213 20.25 1.56 -20.48
CA LEU A 213 19.62 1.99 -21.72
C LEU A 213 18.63 0.95 -22.27
N ALA A 214 19.01 -0.34 -22.24
CA ALA A 214 18.15 -1.41 -22.69
C ALA A 214 16.83 -1.47 -21.88
N TYR A 215 16.90 -1.23 -20.57
CA TYR A 215 15.73 -1.19 -19.71
C TYR A 215 14.91 0.10 -19.86
N TYR A 216 15.52 1.26 -19.98
CA TYR A 216 14.79 2.51 -20.26
C TYR A 216 14.02 2.46 -21.58
N ARG A 217 14.59 1.85 -22.61
CA ARG A 217 13.90 1.65 -23.91
C ARG A 217 12.69 0.72 -23.83
N LYS A 218 12.68 -0.26 -22.91
CA LYS A 218 11.52 -1.13 -22.68
C LYS A 218 10.33 -0.37 -22.07
N CYS A 219 10.56 0.80 -21.48
CA CYS A 219 9.49 1.56 -20.83
C CYS A 219 8.49 2.22 -21.80
N GLY A 220 8.70 2.12 -23.12
CA GLY A 220 7.69 2.40 -24.14
C GLY A 220 7.07 3.80 -24.08
N GLY A 221 7.88 4.87 -24.05
CA GLY A 221 7.38 6.25 -24.00
C GLY A 221 7.06 6.75 -22.57
N TYR A 222 7.50 6.04 -21.54
CA TYR A 222 7.40 6.52 -20.17
C TYR A 222 8.31 7.74 -19.97
N ALA A 223 7.71 8.92 -19.74
CA ALA A 223 8.43 10.21 -19.75
C ALA A 223 9.69 10.25 -18.86
N PRO A 224 9.71 9.70 -17.61
CA PRO A 224 10.93 9.66 -16.82
C PRO A 224 12.07 8.86 -17.47
N ALA A 225 11.76 7.77 -18.18
CA ALA A 225 12.77 6.98 -18.88
C ALA A 225 13.33 7.74 -20.10
N GLU A 226 12.47 8.42 -20.85
CA GLU A 226 12.89 9.25 -21.99
C GLU A 226 13.76 10.42 -21.56
N GLU A 227 13.46 11.05 -20.42
CA GLU A 227 14.26 12.09 -19.82
C GLU A 227 15.66 11.60 -19.48
N ARG A 228 15.76 10.42 -18.81
CA ARG A 228 17.07 9.80 -18.49
C ARG A 228 17.87 9.50 -19.74
N ILE A 229 17.22 8.95 -20.78
CA ILE A 229 17.92 8.69 -22.06
C ILE A 229 18.51 9.97 -22.65
N ARG A 230 17.76 11.07 -22.64
CA ARG A 230 18.24 12.37 -23.16
C ARG A 230 19.39 12.96 -22.33
N GLU A 231 19.26 12.94 -20.99
CA GLU A 231 20.27 13.46 -20.07
C GLU A 231 21.61 12.71 -20.18
N LEU A 232 21.56 11.42 -20.38
CA LEU A 232 22.75 10.57 -20.52
C LEU A 232 23.35 10.61 -21.93
N GLY A 233 22.74 11.38 -22.86
CA GLY A 233 23.21 11.49 -24.22
C GLY A 233 23.07 10.19 -25.03
N TRP A 234 22.12 9.37 -24.67
CA TRP A 234 21.84 8.08 -25.34
C TRP A 234 20.70 8.17 -26.36
N GLY A 235 20.39 9.37 -26.83
CA GLY A 235 19.39 9.64 -27.86
C GLY A 235 19.81 9.27 -29.27
#